data_0985b64f72a6f38a985a5672edea1d07
#
_entry.id   0985b64f72a6f38a985a5672edea1d07
#
_cell.length_a   1.000
_cell.length_b   1.000
_cell.length_c   1.000
_cell.angle_alpha   90.00
_cell.angle_beta   90.00
_cell.angle_gamma   90.00
#
_symmetry.space_group_name_H-M   'P 1'
#
loop_
_entity.id
_entity.type
_entity.pdbx_description
1 polymer ?
#
loop_
_entity_poly.entity_id
_entity_poly.type
_entity_poly.pdbx_seq_one_letter_code
_entity_poly.pdbx_strand_id
1 'polypeptide(L)'
;MVIITSRSSTFIIDSRASRHMVLTREIFSSLDDLKGPKIVLGDDYVIDILGKGRIDIDHGSINDVLYVLGVASNLLSMYQMTHTVSPNKVIFYPNEVEITDI
;
A
#
# COMPACT_ATOMS: atom_id res chain seq x y z
N MET A 1 1.10 10.24 10.49
CA MET A 1 0.41 9.93 9.23
C MET A 1 0.82 10.93 8.17
N VAL A 2 1.19 10.47 7.01
CA VAL A 2 1.63 11.32 5.90
C VAL A 2 0.78 10.98 4.68
N ILE A 3 0.35 12.01 3.95
CA ILE A 3 -0.43 11.85 2.72
C ILE A 3 0.48 12.18 1.54
N ILE A 4 0.53 11.27 0.56
CA ILE A 4 1.27 11.48 -0.67
C ILE A 4 0.36 11.29 -1.87
N THR A 5 0.73 11.94 -2.99
CA THR A 5 0.06 11.73 -4.27
C THR A 5 1.10 11.28 -5.29
N SER A 6 0.82 10.19 -5.98
CA SER A 6 1.67 9.64 -7.02
C SER A 6 0.78 9.10 -8.14
N ARG A 7 1.08 9.44 -9.40
CA ARG A 7 0.32 8.99 -10.57
C ARG A 7 -1.17 9.23 -10.43
N SER A 8 -1.55 10.40 -9.92
CA SER A 8 -2.93 10.84 -9.70
C SER A 8 -3.69 10.05 -8.63
N SER A 9 -3.01 9.20 -7.86
CA SER A 9 -3.61 8.48 -6.75
C SER A 9 -3.08 9.03 -5.43
N THR A 10 -3.95 9.05 -4.42
CA THR A 10 -3.60 9.52 -3.10
C THR A 10 -3.42 8.35 -2.15
N PHE A 11 -2.33 8.38 -1.41
CA PHE A 11 -1.98 7.33 -0.44
C PHE A 11 -1.75 7.95 0.93
N ILE A 12 -2.12 7.20 1.96
CA ILE A 12 -1.76 7.53 3.33
C ILE A 12 -0.63 6.61 3.76
N ILE A 13 0.50 7.18 4.15
CA ILE A 13 1.59 6.39 4.76
C ILE A 13 1.33 6.38 6.27
N ASP A 14 1.07 5.19 6.80
CA ASP A 14 0.76 5.01 8.21
C ASP A 14 1.79 4.10 8.86
N SER A 15 2.48 4.63 9.88
CA SER A 15 3.47 3.86 10.63
C SER A 15 2.86 2.74 11.47
N ARG A 16 1.54 2.80 11.69
CA ARG A 16 0.82 1.76 12.43
C ARG A 16 0.24 0.68 11.55
N ALA A 17 0.17 0.90 10.24
CA ALA A 17 -0.32 -0.11 9.32
C ALA A 17 0.71 -1.21 9.14
N SER A 18 0.29 -2.47 9.17
CA SER A 18 1.16 -3.63 8.98
C SER A 18 1.21 -4.12 7.54
N ARG A 19 0.26 -3.72 6.71
CA ARG A 19 0.15 -4.16 5.31
C ARG A 19 -0.22 -3.00 4.41
N HIS A 20 0.30 -3.05 3.17
CA HIS A 20 -0.18 -2.17 2.10
C HIS A 20 -1.57 -2.61 1.68
N MET A 21 -2.51 -1.68 1.64
CA MET A 21 -3.89 -1.96 1.22
C MET A 21 -4.35 -0.87 0.26
N VAL A 22 -4.76 -1.28 -0.93
CA VAL A 22 -5.16 -0.38 -2.01
C VAL A 22 -6.54 -0.78 -2.51
N LEU A 23 -7.39 0.20 -2.73
CA LEU A 23 -8.77 -0.03 -3.17
C LEU A 23 -8.98 0.26 -4.66
N THR A 24 -7.98 0.75 -5.35
CA THR A 24 -8.06 1.11 -6.77
C THR A 24 -7.32 0.09 -7.62
N ARG A 25 -8.06 -0.75 -8.35
CA ARG A 25 -7.46 -1.81 -9.19
C ARG A 25 -6.53 -1.26 -10.25
N GLU A 26 -6.86 -0.12 -10.82
CA GLU A 26 -6.17 0.47 -11.98
C GLU A 26 -4.72 0.89 -11.70
N ILE A 27 -4.36 1.07 -10.45
CA ILE A 27 -2.99 1.48 -10.11
C ILE A 27 -2.02 0.30 -10.01
N PHE A 28 -2.52 -0.93 -10.07
CA PHE A 28 -1.65 -2.10 -10.07
C PHE A 28 -1.00 -2.30 -11.44
N SER A 29 0.31 -2.47 -11.46
CA SER A 29 1.05 -2.86 -12.65
C SER A 29 1.00 -4.37 -12.86
N SER A 30 0.83 -5.13 -11.80
CA SER A 30 0.67 -6.57 -11.81
C SER A 30 -0.22 -6.95 -10.63
N LEU A 31 -1.19 -7.81 -10.86
CA LEU A 31 -2.17 -8.19 -9.83
C LEU A 31 -2.60 -9.62 -10.03
N ASP A 32 -2.38 -10.44 -9.01
CA ASP A 32 -2.88 -11.81 -8.93
C ASP A 32 -4.16 -11.83 -8.11
N ASP A 33 -5.18 -12.48 -8.63
CA ASP A 33 -6.44 -12.63 -7.92
C ASP A 33 -6.26 -13.60 -6.74
N LEU A 34 -6.76 -13.22 -5.59
CA LEU A 34 -6.80 -14.07 -4.40
C LEU A 34 -8.25 -14.25 -3.99
N LYS A 35 -8.61 -15.50 -3.70
CA LYS A 35 -9.91 -15.80 -3.13
C LYS A 35 -9.70 -16.25 -1.70
N GLY A 36 -10.37 -15.59 -0.80
CA GLY A 36 -10.61 -16.14 0.49
C GLY A 36 -10.19 -15.36 1.71
N PRO A 37 -8.93 -14.98 1.96
CA PRO A 37 -8.66 -14.44 3.27
C PRO A 37 -9.33 -13.09 3.48
N LYS A 38 -9.88 -12.93 4.68
CA LYS A 38 -10.43 -11.67 5.13
C LYS A 38 -9.55 -11.16 6.25
N ILE A 39 -9.42 -9.84 6.33
CA ILE A 39 -8.77 -9.20 7.46
C ILE A 39 -9.86 -8.68 8.38
N VAL A 40 -9.80 -9.08 9.63
CA VAL A 40 -10.69 -8.56 10.66
C VAL A 40 -9.94 -7.52 11.46
N LEU A 41 -10.43 -6.30 11.45
CA LEU A 41 -9.86 -5.19 12.21
C LEU A 41 -10.78 -4.89 13.40
N GLY A 42 -10.22 -5.00 14.62
CA GLY A 42 -10.91 -4.57 15.84
C GLY A 42 -12.38 -5.03 15.89
N ASP A 43 -13.29 -4.13 16.09
CA ASP A 43 -14.73 -4.34 16.35
C ASP A 43 -15.51 -4.95 15.18
N ASP A 44 -15.14 -6.14 14.72
CA ASP A 44 -15.82 -6.86 13.63
C ASP A 44 -15.78 -6.16 12.26
N TYR A 45 -14.87 -5.22 12.10
CA TYR A 45 -14.67 -4.57 10.80
C TYR A 45 -13.90 -5.51 9.88
N VAL A 46 -14.54 -5.95 8.82
CA VAL A 46 -13.97 -6.95 7.90
C VAL A 46 -13.54 -6.29 6.60
N ILE A 47 -12.31 -6.60 6.17
CA ILE A 47 -11.77 -6.19 4.88
C ILE A 47 -11.66 -7.42 3.99
N ASP A 48 -12.28 -7.37 2.82
CA ASP A 48 -12.17 -8.44 1.83
C ASP A 48 -10.92 -8.25 1.00
N ILE A 49 -10.08 -9.29 0.94
CA ILE A 49 -8.90 -9.31 0.09
C ILE A 49 -9.29 -9.90 -1.25
N LEU A 50 -9.10 -9.15 -2.33
CA LEU A 50 -9.45 -9.54 -3.69
C LEU A 50 -8.24 -9.94 -4.52
N GLY A 51 -7.06 -9.47 -4.15
CA GLY A 51 -5.85 -9.75 -4.88
C GLY A 51 -4.61 -9.27 -4.17
N LYS A 52 -3.45 -9.56 -4.76
CA LYS A 52 -2.15 -9.14 -4.27
C LYS A 52 -1.25 -8.84 -5.46
N GLY A 53 -0.55 -7.73 -5.43
CA GLY A 53 0.28 -7.37 -6.55
C GLY A 53 1.27 -6.27 -6.29
N ARG A 54 1.69 -5.63 -7.36
CA ARG A 54 2.65 -4.55 -7.33
C ARG A 54 2.03 -3.29 -7.88
N ILE A 55 2.35 -2.17 -7.28
CA ILE A 55 2.00 -0.85 -7.78
C ILE A 55 3.27 -0.09 -8.17
N ASP A 56 3.18 0.76 -9.18
CA ASP A 56 4.24 1.67 -9.55
C ASP A 56 3.94 3.05 -8.97
N ILE A 57 4.97 3.68 -8.43
CA ILE A 57 4.96 5.05 -7.93
C ILE A 57 5.98 5.87 -8.70
N ASP A 58 6.02 7.18 -8.49
CA ASP A 58 6.81 8.09 -9.33
C ASP A 58 8.30 7.72 -9.41
N HIS A 59 8.88 7.18 -8.34
CA HIS A 59 10.31 6.89 -8.26
C HIS A 59 10.65 5.43 -7.99
N GLY A 60 9.69 4.53 -8.13
CA GLY A 60 9.93 3.13 -7.87
C GLY A 60 8.65 2.30 -7.90
N SER A 61 8.71 1.15 -7.27
CA SER A 61 7.56 0.27 -7.17
C SER A 61 7.43 -0.30 -5.76
N ILE A 62 6.22 -0.69 -5.40
CA ILE A 62 5.91 -1.29 -4.11
C ILE A 62 5.31 -2.67 -4.36
N ASN A 63 5.92 -3.69 -3.76
CA ASN A 63 5.50 -5.08 -3.88
C ASN A 63 4.58 -5.49 -2.73
N ASP A 64 3.91 -6.62 -2.90
CA ASP A 64 3.07 -7.23 -1.86
C ASP A 64 1.95 -6.31 -1.37
N VAL A 65 1.34 -5.60 -2.30
CA VAL A 65 0.21 -4.72 -2.02
C VAL A 65 -1.08 -5.50 -2.16
N LEU A 66 -1.92 -5.43 -1.13
CA LEU A 66 -3.24 -6.08 -1.15
C LEU A 66 -4.24 -5.17 -1.86
N TYR A 67 -4.99 -5.79 -2.80
CA TYR A 67 -6.17 -5.16 -3.37
C TYR A 67 -7.36 -5.56 -2.51
N VAL A 68 -8.05 -4.57 -1.95
CA VAL A 68 -9.03 -4.81 -0.90
C VAL A 68 -10.32 -4.01 -1.12
N LEU A 69 -11.40 -4.50 -0.54
CA LEU A 69 -12.63 -3.73 -0.32
C LEU A 69 -12.80 -3.50 1.17
N GLY A 70 -13.39 -2.38 1.52
CA GLY A 70 -13.71 -2.10 2.92
C GLY A 70 -12.78 -1.10 3.60
N VAL A 71 -11.82 -0.54 2.88
CA VAL A 71 -11.01 0.56 3.40
C VAL A 71 -11.45 1.88 2.77
N ALA A 72 -11.25 2.98 3.49
CA ALA A 72 -11.65 4.30 3.03
C ALA A 72 -10.58 4.97 2.15
N SER A 73 -9.34 4.54 2.25
CA SER A 73 -8.21 5.16 1.57
C SER A 73 -7.15 4.12 1.23
N ASN A 74 -6.32 4.43 0.23
CA ASN A 74 -5.14 3.63 -0.05
C ASN A 74 -4.12 3.82 1.07
N LEU A 75 -3.67 2.72 1.67
CA LEU A 75 -2.75 2.72 2.79
C LEU A 75 -1.42 2.10 2.40
N LEU A 76 -0.33 2.79 2.71
CA LEU A 76 1.00 2.24 2.59
C LEU A 76 1.59 2.03 3.99
N SER A 77 2.13 0.85 4.21
CA SER A 77 2.78 0.50 5.48
C SER A 77 4.24 0.89 5.43
N MET A 78 4.64 1.81 6.28
CA MET A 78 6.05 2.16 6.45
C MET A 78 6.86 0.93 6.86
N TYR A 79 6.34 0.15 7.79
CA TYR A 79 7.00 -1.06 8.26
C TYR A 79 7.24 -2.05 7.11
N GLN A 80 6.20 -2.34 6.34
CA GLN A 80 6.32 -3.30 5.23
C GLN A 80 7.30 -2.82 4.16
N MET A 81 7.31 -1.53 3.82
CA MET A 81 8.25 -0.98 2.84
C MET A 81 9.70 -1.19 3.23
N THR A 82 10.01 -1.12 4.52
CA THR A 82 11.39 -1.15 5.01
C THR A 82 11.84 -2.51 5.55
N HIS A 83 10.91 -3.45 5.79
CA HIS A 83 11.18 -4.74 6.43
C HIS A 83 10.82 -5.93 5.54
N THR A 84 11.02 -5.81 4.24
CA THR A 84 10.76 -6.87 3.28
C THR A 84 12.05 -7.31 2.59
N VAL A 85 11.98 -8.40 1.81
CA VAL A 85 13.12 -8.93 1.06
C VAL A 85 13.65 -7.92 0.03
N SER A 86 12.74 -7.15 -0.59
CA SER A 86 13.10 -6.09 -1.54
C SER A 86 12.60 -4.76 -1.00
N PRO A 87 13.31 -4.18 -0.01
CA PRO A 87 12.81 -3.02 0.70
C PRO A 87 12.83 -1.76 -0.16
N ASN A 88 11.96 -0.82 0.21
CA ASN A 88 11.99 0.53 -0.34
C ASN A 88 12.80 1.44 0.57
N LYS A 89 13.36 2.48 -0.01
CA LYS A 89 13.95 3.59 0.72
C LYS A 89 12.92 4.70 0.78
N VAL A 90 12.65 5.21 1.97
CA VAL A 90 11.67 6.26 2.20
C VAL A 90 12.38 7.49 2.76
N ILE A 91 12.30 8.60 2.05
CA ILE A 91 12.93 9.85 2.47
C ILE A 91 11.85 10.89 2.66
N PHE A 92 11.84 11.53 3.84
CA PHE A 92 10.92 12.60 4.16
C PHE A 92 11.61 13.95 3.95
N TYR A 93 10.99 14.79 3.11
CA TYR A 93 11.37 16.17 2.92
C TYR A 93 10.30 17.07 3.54
N PRO A 94 10.55 18.38 3.73
CA PRO A 94 9.55 19.26 4.32
C PRO A 94 8.20 19.27 3.61
N ASN A 95 8.17 19.13 2.28
CA ASN A 95 6.95 19.22 1.47
C ASN A 95 6.66 17.99 0.64
N GLU A 96 7.45 16.94 0.76
CA GLU A 96 7.26 15.72 -0.03
C GLU A 96 7.85 14.50 0.64
N VAL A 97 7.46 13.34 0.15
CA VAL A 97 8.04 12.05 0.52
C VAL A 97 8.50 11.36 -0.76
N GLU A 98 9.71 10.86 -0.76
CA GLU A 98 10.27 10.09 -1.85
C GLU A 98 10.37 8.62 -1.45
N ILE A 99 9.79 7.75 -2.26
CA ILE A 99 9.88 6.31 -2.08
C ILE A 99 10.57 5.74 -3.30
N THR A 100 11.70 5.10 -3.09
CA THR A 100 12.49 4.51 -4.17
C THR A 100 12.83 3.06 -3.86
N ASP A 101 13.17 2.31 -4.88
CA ASP A 101 13.70 0.96 -4.71
C ASP A 101 15.15 1.04 -4.26
N ILE A 102 15.53 0.11 -3.42
CA ILE A 102 16.93 0.01 -3.00
C ILE A 102 17.72 -0.86 -3.95
#